data_3f33c22389b552a62dfa9627dad0583f
#
_entry.id   3f33c22389b552a62dfa9627dad0583f
#
_cell.length_a   1.000
_cell.length_b   1.000
_cell.length_c   1.000
_cell.angle_alpha   90.00
_cell.angle_beta   90.00
_cell.angle_gamma   90.00
#
_symmetry.space_group_name_H-M   'P 1'
#
loop_
_entity.id
_entity.type
_entity.pdbx_description
1 polymer ?
#
loop_
_entity_poly.entity_id
_entity_poly.type
_entity_poly.pdbx_seq_one_letter_code
_entity_poly.pdbx_strand_id
1 'polypeptide(L)'
;ASPEFLYQRFVASELGIPVTHVLGVKGVVKNGVMSDEIIMPIPQDDGKAQVIPTYIKAVPLIVGGNSRGDMDMLNESRGLKIVVNPDDVTVRGKEDGPMSGHTVKSYWEKEGALIVHCNDVRDKNVSFKTADFKIRTNLENPKK
;
A
#
# COMPACT_ATOMS: atom_id res chain seq x y z
N ALA A 1 2.79 -4.22 -3.32
CA ALA A 1 2.96 -4.87 -2.00
C ALA A 1 4.38 -4.67 -1.50
N SER A 2 4.55 -4.46 -0.20
CA SER A 2 5.86 -4.24 0.43
C SER A 2 6.03 -5.16 1.62
N PRO A 3 7.26 -5.59 1.92
CA PRO A 3 7.54 -6.43 3.08
C PRO A 3 7.15 -5.72 4.38
N GLU A 4 6.33 -6.37 5.21
CA GLU A 4 5.83 -5.79 6.45
C GLU A 4 6.95 -5.49 7.44
N PHE A 5 7.83 -6.47 7.69
CA PHE A 5 8.91 -6.35 8.68
C PHE A 5 10.04 -5.41 8.27
N LEU A 6 10.37 -5.40 6.97
CA LEU A 6 11.55 -4.69 6.49
C LEU A 6 11.27 -3.22 6.20
N TYR A 7 10.01 -2.87 5.93
CA TYR A 7 9.69 -1.55 5.43
C TYR A 7 8.46 -0.92 6.09
N GLN A 8 7.30 -1.57 6.02
CA GLN A 8 6.04 -0.90 6.36
C GLN A 8 5.91 -0.58 7.85
N ARG A 9 6.30 -1.49 8.73
CA ARG A 9 6.23 -1.26 10.18
C ARG A 9 7.09 -0.09 10.61
N PHE A 10 8.20 0.05 9.99
CA PHE A 10 9.14 1.13 10.23
C PHE A 10 8.52 2.49 9.87
N VAL A 11 8.04 2.64 8.63
CA VAL A 11 7.38 3.87 8.21
C VAL A 11 6.14 4.18 9.06
N ALA A 12 5.35 3.16 9.38
CA ALA A 12 4.16 3.30 10.20
C ALA A 12 4.48 3.80 11.62
N SER A 13 5.56 3.33 12.23
CA SER A 13 5.97 3.77 13.57
C SER A 13 6.34 5.26 13.60
N GLU A 14 6.97 5.77 12.55
CA GLU A 14 7.28 7.19 12.41
C GLU A 14 6.03 8.07 12.33
N LEU A 15 4.93 7.50 11.84
CA LEU A 15 3.62 8.15 11.78
C LEU A 15 2.75 7.90 13.02
N GLY A 16 3.29 7.23 14.04
CA GLY A 16 2.55 6.87 15.24
C GLY A 16 1.51 5.77 15.03
N ILE A 17 1.58 5.02 13.93
CA ILE A 17 0.66 3.92 13.65
C ILE A 17 1.18 2.66 14.38
N PRO A 18 0.37 2.01 15.21
CA PRO A 18 0.76 0.78 15.88
C PRO A 18 1.15 -0.31 14.87
N VAL A 19 2.22 -1.02 15.12
CA VAL A 19 2.71 -2.09 14.22
C VAL A 19 1.68 -3.21 14.00
N THR A 20 0.78 -3.41 14.93
CA THR A 20 -0.34 -4.37 14.83
C THR A 20 -1.39 -3.95 13.79
N HIS A 21 -1.39 -2.68 13.38
CA HIS A 21 -2.30 -2.16 12.35
C HIS A 21 -1.66 -2.16 10.96
N VAL A 22 -0.45 -2.67 10.84
CA VAL A 22 0.27 -2.75 9.57
C VAL A 22 0.13 -4.16 8.99
N LEU A 23 -0.42 -4.25 7.79
CA LEU A 23 -0.63 -5.50 7.09
C LEU A 23 0.08 -5.45 5.73
N GLY A 24 1.29 -5.96 5.71
CA GLY A 24 2.12 -6.08 4.51
C GLY A 24 2.36 -7.52 4.11
N VAL A 25 3.30 -7.71 3.18
CA VAL A 25 3.78 -9.05 2.83
C VAL A 25 4.50 -9.66 4.03
N LYS A 26 3.98 -10.79 4.50
CA LYS A 26 4.50 -11.50 5.67
C LYS A 26 5.41 -12.63 5.21
N GLY A 27 6.70 -12.51 5.51
CA GLY A 27 7.64 -13.62 5.38
C GLY A 27 7.64 -14.52 6.61
N VAL A 28 8.05 -15.76 6.44
CA VAL A 28 8.22 -16.72 7.54
C VAL A 28 9.65 -16.67 8.07
N VAL A 29 9.78 -16.54 9.38
CA VAL A 29 11.09 -16.63 10.06
C VAL A 29 11.26 -18.02 10.64
N LYS A 30 12.33 -18.72 10.25
CA LYS A 30 12.73 -20.03 10.76
C LYS A 30 14.08 -19.91 11.45
N ASN A 31 14.15 -20.30 12.70
CA ASN A 31 15.40 -20.26 13.49
C ASN A 31 16.09 -18.88 13.47
N GLY A 32 15.31 -17.81 13.54
CA GLY A 32 15.81 -16.43 13.52
C GLY A 32 16.23 -15.90 12.15
N VAL A 33 16.07 -16.68 11.08
CA VAL A 33 16.40 -16.30 9.70
C VAL A 33 15.14 -16.22 8.86
N MET A 34 15.06 -15.20 8.00
CA MET A 34 13.97 -15.07 7.03
C MET A 34 14.08 -16.22 6.01
N SER A 35 13.00 -16.97 5.84
CA SER A 35 12.91 -18.02 4.83
C SER A 35 12.36 -17.46 3.50
N ASP A 36 12.29 -18.31 2.49
CA ASP A 36 11.69 -18.04 1.19
C ASP A 36 10.16 -18.21 1.17
N GLU A 37 9.57 -18.53 2.32
CA GLU A 37 8.13 -18.72 2.45
C GLU A 37 7.40 -17.40 2.73
N ILE A 38 6.23 -17.25 2.12
CA ILE A 38 5.35 -16.09 2.29
C ILE A 38 4.00 -16.56 2.82
N ILE A 39 3.44 -15.83 3.77
CA ILE A 39 2.13 -16.11 4.35
C ILE A 39 1.06 -15.43 3.49
N MET A 40 0.07 -16.21 3.09
CA MET A 40 -1.10 -15.71 2.34
C MET A 40 -2.16 -15.09 3.28
N PRO A 41 -3.00 -14.17 2.77
CA PRO A 41 -2.96 -13.55 1.46
C PRO A 41 -1.85 -12.50 1.33
N ILE A 42 -1.30 -12.35 0.11
CA ILE A 42 -0.36 -11.29 -0.21
C ILE A 42 -1.17 -10.01 -0.47
N PRO A 43 -0.94 -8.88 0.22
CA PRO A 43 -1.70 -7.64 0.04
C PRO A 43 -1.28 -6.90 -1.23
N GLN A 44 -1.60 -7.48 -2.37
CA GLN A 44 -1.40 -6.93 -3.69
C GLN A 44 -2.65 -7.16 -4.52
N ASP A 45 -3.08 -6.14 -5.27
CA ASP A 45 -4.31 -6.15 -6.06
C ASP A 45 -5.51 -6.67 -5.23
N ASP A 46 -6.20 -7.73 -5.65
CA ASP A 46 -7.31 -8.38 -4.93
C ASP A 46 -6.90 -8.90 -3.53
N GLY A 47 -5.65 -9.27 -3.35
CA GLY A 47 -5.13 -9.69 -2.05
C GLY A 47 -5.24 -8.60 -0.97
N LYS A 48 -5.29 -7.32 -1.34
CA LYS A 48 -5.56 -6.23 -0.40
C LYS A 48 -6.96 -6.32 0.19
N ALA A 49 -7.95 -6.71 -0.61
CA ALA A 49 -9.31 -6.96 -0.13
C ALA A 49 -9.36 -8.21 0.75
N GLN A 50 -8.66 -9.28 0.38
CA GLN A 50 -8.63 -10.54 1.14
C GLN A 50 -7.99 -10.40 2.54
N VAL A 51 -7.06 -9.47 2.71
CA VAL A 51 -6.43 -9.18 4.01
C VAL A 51 -7.45 -8.67 5.04
N ILE A 52 -8.48 -7.94 4.60
CA ILE A 52 -9.51 -7.36 5.48
C ILE A 52 -10.25 -8.44 6.28
N PRO A 53 -10.97 -9.38 5.66
CA PRO A 53 -11.66 -10.43 6.40
C PRO A 53 -10.69 -11.38 7.11
N THR A 54 -9.50 -11.59 6.59
CA THR A 54 -8.53 -12.53 7.16
C THR A 54 -7.95 -12.03 8.48
N TYR A 55 -7.54 -10.79 8.55
CA TYR A 55 -6.81 -10.25 9.71
C TYR A 55 -7.61 -9.21 10.50
N ILE A 56 -8.37 -8.35 9.83
CA ILE A 56 -9.14 -7.28 10.49
C ILE A 56 -10.46 -7.82 11.00
N LYS A 57 -11.10 -8.73 10.27
CA LYS A 57 -12.39 -9.38 10.59
C LYS A 57 -13.53 -8.39 10.82
N ALA A 58 -13.47 -7.25 10.18
CA ALA A 58 -14.48 -6.21 10.22
C ALA A 58 -14.63 -5.58 8.85
N VAL A 59 -15.82 -5.04 8.58
CA VAL A 59 -16.08 -4.33 7.32
C VAL A 59 -15.68 -2.87 7.48
N PRO A 60 -14.80 -2.34 6.61
CA PRO A 60 -14.36 -0.95 6.73
C PRO A 60 -15.48 0.03 6.33
N LEU A 61 -15.61 1.12 7.09
CA LEU A 61 -16.47 2.25 6.73
C LEU A 61 -15.78 3.21 5.79
N ILE A 62 -14.46 3.33 5.92
CA ILE A 62 -13.65 4.24 5.10
C ILE A 62 -12.47 3.45 4.55
N VAL A 63 -12.25 3.54 3.25
CA VAL A 63 -11.08 2.95 2.60
C VAL A 63 -10.42 3.99 1.71
N GLY A 64 -9.10 4.09 1.78
CA GLY A 64 -8.29 4.97 0.95
C GLY A 64 -7.34 4.21 0.04
N GLY A 65 -7.10 4.75 -1.16
CA GLY A 65 -6.16 4.21 -2.12
C GLY A 65 -5.74 5.26 -3.14
N ASN A 66 -4.96 4.88 -4.14
CA ASN A 66 -4.51 5.82 -5.17
C ASN A 66 -4.41 5.23 -6.58
N SER A 67 -4.40 3.93 -6.70
CA SER A 67 -4.08 3.24 -7.95
C SER A 67 -5.12 2.18 -8.32
N ARG A 68 -5.00 1.64 -9.53
CA ARG A 68 -5.80 0.49 -9.98
C ARG A 68 -5.71 -0.70 -9.01
N GLY A 69 -4.53 -0.98 -8.50
CA GLY A 69 -4.32 -2.09 -7.56
C GLY A 69 -5.01 -1.95 -6.21
N ASP A 70 -5.70 -0.82 -5.96
CA ASP A 70 -6.51 -0.59 -4.75
C ASP A 70 -8.00 -0.82 -4.99
N MET A 71 -8.41 -1.16 -6.22
CA MET A 71 -9.82 -1.24 -6.62
C MET A 71 -10.61 -2.19 -5.74
N ASP A 72 -10.15 -3.41 -5.58
CA ASP A 72 -10.86 -4.43 -4.82
C ASP A 72 -10.96 -4.03 -3.34
N MET A 73 -9.88 -3.50 -2.78
CA MET A 73 -9.87 -2.98 -1.42
C MET A 73 -10.82 -1.80 -1.23
N LEU A 74 -10.86 -0.85 -2.17
CA LEU A 74 -11.78 0.29 -2.13
C LEU A 74 -13.24 -0.17 -2.18
N ASN A 75 -13.53 -1.24 -2.91
CA ASN A 75 -14.87 -1.81 -3.02
C ASN A 75 -15.34 -2.50 -1.73
N GLU A 76 -14.45 -2.84 -0.80
CA GLU A 76 -14.81 -3.34 0.52
C GLU A 76 -15.42 -2.25 1.43
N SER A 77 -15.25 -0.97 1.08
CA SER A 77 -15.83 0.12 1.87
C SER A 77 -17.36 0.14 1.81
N ARG A 78 -18.01 0.15 2.97
CA ARG A 78 -19.46 0.38 3.07
C ARG A 78 -19.85 1.84 3.23
N GLY A 79 -18.90 2.73 3.33
CA GLY A 79 -19.12 4.16 3.48
C GLY A 79 -18.29 4.94 2.48
N LEU A 80 -17.30 5.67 2.96
CA LEU A 80 -16.51 6.58 2.15
C LEU A 80 -15.33 5.86 1.47
N LYS A 81 -15.21 6.06 0.15
CA LYS A 81 -14.03 5.72 -0.64
C LYS A 81 -13.24 7.00 -0.89
N ILE A 82 -11.96 7.00 -0.56
CA ILE A 82 -11.06 8.15 -0.75
C ILE A 82 -9.98 7.75 -1.74
N VAL A 83 -9.81 8.51 -2.82
CA VAL A 83 -8.76 8.27 -3.79
C VAL A 83 -7.82 9.47 -3.84
N VAL A 84 -6.58 9.23 -3.43
CA VAL A 84 -5.56 10.28 -3.28
C VAL A 84 -4.67 10.33 -4.49
N ASN A 85 -4.57 11.49 -5.12
CA ASN A 85 -3.74 11.72 -6.30
C ASN A 85 -3.87 10.59 -7.34
N PRO A 86 -5.09 10.23 -7.79
CA PRO A 86 -5.25 9.21 -8.83
C PRO A 86 -4.57 9.68 -10.11
N ASP A 87 -3.95 8.74 -10.81
CA ASP A 87 -3.37 9.05 -12.11
C ASP A 87 -4.44 9.25 -13.18
N ASP A 88 -4.07 9.98 -14.23
CA ASP A 88 -4.90 10.21 -15.42
C ASP A 88 -4.49 9.27 -16.58
N VAL A 89 -3.76 8.22 -16.28
CA VAL A 89 -3.38 7.22 -17.28
C VAL A 89 -4.54 6.28 -17.54
N THR A 90 -4.89 6.10 -18.79
CA THR A 90 -5.95 5.16 -19.19
C THR A 90 -5.55 3.73 -18.83
N VAL A 91 -6.39 3.04 -18.10
CA VAL A 91 -6.20 1.65 -17.72
C VAL A 91 -6.31 0.77 -18.97
N ARG A 92 -5.34 -0.14 -19.12
CA ARG A 92 -5.20 -0.95 -20.32
C ARG A 92 -6.31 -2.00 -20.44
N GLY A 93 -6.86 -2.11 -21.65
CA GLY A 93 -7.57 -3.25 -22.21
C GLY A 93 -8.70 -3.89 -21.38
N LYS A 94 -9.21 -5.00 -21.89
CA LYS A 94 -10.28 -5.76 -21.24
C LYS A 94 -9.81 -6.49 -19.97
N GLU A 95 -8.52 -6.75 -19.87
CA GLU A 95 -7.89 -7.47 -18.76
C GLU A 95 -7.93 -6.68 -17.45
N ASP A 96 -8.14 -5.38 -17.54
CA ASP A 96 -8.21 -4.49 -16.38
C ASP A 96 -9.60 -4.40 -15.74
N GLY A 97 -10.52 -5.23 -16.21
CA GLY A 97 -11.86 -5.38 -15.64
C GLY A 97 -12.71 -4.11 -15.72
N PRO A 98 -13.41 -3.76 -14.63
CA PRO A 98 -14.37 -2.62 -14.64
C PRO A 98 -13.73 -1.26 -14.93
N MET A 99 -12.43 -1.10 -14.71
CA MET A 99 -11.72 0.15 -15.03
C MET A 99 -11.34 0.27 -16.50
N SER A 100 -11.50 -0.78 -17.31
CA SER A 100 -11.09 -0.75 -18.71
C SER A 100 -11.71 0.41 -19.48
N GLY A 101 -10.86 1.15 -20.19
CA GLY A 101 -11.28 2.35 -20.93
C GLY A 101 -11.41 3.62 -20.10
N HIS A 102 -11.11 3.56 -18.81
CA HIS A 102 -11.11 4.71 -17.91
C HIS A 102 -9.69 5.01 -17.41
N THR A 103 -9.44 6.25 -17.02
CA THR A 103 -8.34 6.55 -16.10
C THR A 103 -8.74 6.14 -14.68
N VAL A 104 -7.79 5.95 -13.78
CA VAL A 104 -8.11 5.67 -12.36
C VAL A 104 -8.99 6.78 -11.79
N LYS A 105 -8.65 8.04 -12.08
CA LYS A 105 -9.44 9.19 -11.67
C LYS A 105 -10.87 9.15 -12.22
N SER A 106 -11.05 9.04 -13.54
CA SER A 106 -12.36 9.07 -14.16
C SER A 106 -13.27 7.92 -13.72
N TYR A 107 -12.70 6.75 -13.47
CA TYR A 107 -13.44 5.63 -12.93
C TYR A 107 -13.99 5.92 -11.53
N TRP A 108 -13.15 6.40 -10.63
CA TRP A 108 -13.55 6.63 -9.25
C TRP A 108 -14.45 7.85 -9.08
N GLU A 109 -14.31 8.88 -9.93
CA GLU A 109 -15.28 9.99 -10.01
C GLU A 109 -16.67 9.47 -10.37
N LYS A 110 -16.75 8.58 -11.36
CA LYS A 110 -18.01 7.93 -11.78
C LYS A 110 -18.60 7.07 -10.66
N GLU A 111 -17.77 6.36 -9.93
CA GLU A 111 -18.19 5.51 -8.78
C GLU A 111 -18.45 6.31 -7.50
N GLY A 112 -18.41 7.63 -7.54
CA GLY A 112 -18.76 8.53 -6.43
C GLY A 112 -17.73 8.54 -5.29
N ALA A 113 -16.48 8.19 -5.56
CA ALA A 113 -15.42 8.30 -4.57
C ALA A 113 -15.01 9.76 -4.35
N LEU A 114 -14.54 10.08 -3.15
CA LEU A 114 -13.94 11.37 -2.86
C LEU A 114 -12.52 11.41 -3.45
N ILE A 115 -12.32 12.27 -4.43
CA ILE A 115 -10.98 12.51 -4.99
C ILE A 115 -10.28 13.58 -4.19
N VAL A 116 -9.10 13.27 -3.68
CA VAL A 116 -8.28 14.19 -2.90
C VAL A 116 -6.97 14.45 -3.64
N HIS A 117 -6.65 15.71 -3.85
CA HIS A 117 -5.36 16.12 -4.38
C HIS A 117 -4.49 16.66 -3.24
N CYS A 118 -3.42 15.94 -2.96
CA CYS A 118 -2.38 16.40 -2.03
C CYS A 118 -1.22 16.94 -2.85
N ASN A 119 -0.79 18.15 -2.57
CA ASN A 119 0.46 18.65 -3.10
C ASN A 119 1.58 17.93 -2.38
N ASP A 120 2.30 17.08 -3.11
CA ASP A 120 3.53 16.47 -2.63
C ASP A 120 4.63 17.56 -2.65
N VAL A 121 4.50 18.53 -1.78
CA VAL A 121 5.56 19.49 -1.54
C VAL A 121 6.58 18.76 -0.67
N ARG A 122 7.50 18.05 -1.32
CA ARG A 122 8.67 17.55 -0.63
C ARG A 122 9.39 18.74 -0.03
N ASP A 123 9.35 18.84 1.26
CA ASP A 123 10.23 19.75 1.95
C ASP A 123 11.68 19.32 1.60
N LYS A 124 12.39 20.19 0.88
CA LYS A 124 13.76 19.92 0.44
C LYS A 124 14.71 19.63 1.60
N ASN A 125 14.27 19.90 2.81
CA ASN A 125 15.02 19.73 4.05
C ASN A 125 14.73 18.40 4.76
N VAL A 126 13.74 17.62 4.33
CA VAL A 126 13.52 16.25 4.84
C VAL A 126 14.41 15.29 4.08
N SER A 127 15.68 15.26 4.42
CA SER A 127 16.54 14.16 4.04
C SER A 127 16.35 13.04 5.05
N PHE A 128 15.75 11.93 4.65
CA PHE A 128 15.87 10.69 5.39
C PHE A 128 17.35 10.31 5.44
N LYS A 129 17.96 10.49 6.58
CA LYS A 129 19.31 9.97 6.80
C LYS A 129 19.17 8.48 7.07
N THR A 130 19.58 7.66 6.11
CA THR A 130 19.57 6.20 6.26
C THR A 130 20.29 5.72 7.52
N ALA A 131 21.24 6.50 8.03
CA ALA A 131 21.92 6.25 9.29
C ALA A 131 20.99 6.29 10.51
N ASP A 132 19.97 7.16 10.52
CA ASP A 132 19.02 7.30 11.63
C ASP A 132 18.18 6.02 11.78
N PHE A 133 18.02 5.28 10.71
CA PHE A 133 17.23 4.06 10.66
C PHE A 133 18.07 2.77 10.63
N LYS A 134 19.38 2.87 10.74
CA LYS A 134 20.31 1.73 10.64
C LYS A 134 20.12 0.91 9.36
N ILE A 135 19.62 1.51 8.30
CA ILE A 135 19.49 0.89 6.99
C ILE A 135 20.82 1.02 6.28
N ARG A 136 21.44 -0.10 5.95
CA ARG A 136 22.63 -0.13 5.10
C ARG A 136 22.20 0.07 3.66
N THR A 137 22.68 1.12 3.02
CA THR A 137 22.61 1.28 1.58
C THR A 137 23.80 0.57 0.92
N ASN A 138 23.64 0.18 -0.35
CA ASN A 138 24.75 -0.40 -1.13
C ASN A 138 25.96 0.54 -1.26
N LEU A 139 25.79 1.83 -0.96
CA LEU A 139 26.83 2.83 -0.97
C LEU A 139 27.70 2.80 0.29
N GLU A 140 27.22 2.20 1.37
CA GLU A 140 27.89 2.12 2.67
C GLU A 140 28.64 0.79 2.87
N ASN A 141 28.58 -0.11 1.90
CA ASN A 141 29.41 -1.32 1.94
C ASN A 141 30.80 -0.96 1.46
N PRO A 142 31.81 -0.88 2.34
CA PRO A 142 33.17 -0.81 1.90
C PRO A 142 33.45 -2.07 1.08
N LYS A 143 33.90 -1.89 -0.12
CA LYS A 143 34.39 -3.00 -0.94
C LYS A 143 35.40 -3.78 -0.11
N LYS A 144 35.08 -5.04 0.18
CA LYS A 144 36.10 -5.99 0.58
C LYS A 144 36.98 -6.31 -0.61
#